data_42fbe170ed49bfcaf11deea712ddff40
#
_entry.id   42fbe170ed49bfcaf11deea712ddff40
#
_cell.length_a   1.000
_cell.length_b   1.000
_cell.length_c   1.000
_cell.angle_alpha   90.00
_cell.angle_beta   90.00
_cell.angle_gamma   90.00
#
_symmetry.space_group_name_H-M   'P 1'
#
loop_
_entity.id
_entity.type
_entity.pdbx_description
1 polymer ?
#
loop_
_entity_poly.entity_id
_entity_poly.type
_entity_poly.pdbx_seq_one_letter_code
_entity_poly.pdbx_strand_id
1 'polypeptide(L)'
;MTKEPLVSSAVFDYLRQLEVEPYTKLNDSARDQLGDGARLIALFAGDVFSTCKSGLRISVLSGQISLEPAGLLLDLAATREHTVLTQAGDNRFVARADAVMVLADAQFLDTLSSWTELAAYASQSESAELVARLLSIRHAIAFNRLPMEHVMQALKLMTPRQVEAGEVIVTQGERGDAFYLISSGRAEIWKADIYDDAPQRVATLGANETFGDEALVIGGNRNATVKMIEDGELLVLGEQDFRKLMSQPLLEEITPEAVIPMLQNDWKAVDVRYAEEFEDGHIQDAIHLPLPELRAKADTMLDKNGKYFTVCLSGKRSSVAAFLLKQRGYRVMSMKGGM
;
A
#
# COMPACT_ATOMS: atom_id res chain seq x y z
N MET A 1 -27.03 -13.96 -7.55
CA MET A 1 -26.06 -14.80 -6.80
C MET A 1 -24.70 -14.52 -7.37
N THR A 2 -23.96 -13.62 -6.75
CA THR A 2 -22.54 -13.34 -7.12
C THR A 2 -21.71 -14.56 -6.74
N LYS A 3 -21.17 -15.27 -7.75
CA LYS A 3 -20.18 -16.31 -7.52
C LYS A 3 -18.90 -15.64 -7.00
N GLU A 4 -18.33 -16.18 -5.93
CA GLU A 4 -17.07 -15.71 -5.36
C GLU A 4 -15.97 -15.65 -6.43
N PRO A 5 -15.09 -14.63 -6.39
CA PRO A 5 -14.04 -14.46 -7.38
C PRO A 5 -13.03 -15.62 -7.29
N LEU A 6 -12.80 -16.28 -8.40
CA LEU A 6 -11.70 -17.22 -8.57
C LEU A 6 -10.38 -16.41 -8.64
N VAL A 7 -9.66 -16.36 -7.54
CA VAL A 7 -8.29 -15.84 -7.50
C VAL A 7 -7.34 -17.02 -7.55
N SER A 8 -6.72 -17.26 -8.69
CA SER A 8 -5.65 -18.28 -8.82
C SER A 8 -4.71 -17.89 -9.96
N SER A 9 -3.52 -18.48 -9.98
CA SER A 9 -2.55 -18.40 -11.09
C SER A 9 -3.19 -18.61 -12.48
N ALA A 10 -4.24 -19.41 -12.56
CA ALA A 10 -5.03 -19.64 -13.77
C ALA A 10 -5.65 -18.35 -14.37
N VAL A 11 -5.96 -17.35 -13.54
CA VAL A 11 -6.45 -16.04 -14.02
C VAL A 11 -5.39 -15.33 -14.85
N PHE A 12 -4.16 -15.33 -14.39
CA PHE A 12 -3.06 -14.65 -15.06
C PHE A 12 -2.61 -15.38 -16.33
N ASP A 13 -2.66 -16.71 -16.33
CA ASP A 13 -2.40 -17.50 -17.52
C ASP A 13 -3.46 -17.21 -18.59
N TYR A 14 -4.71 -17.04 -18.18
CA TYR A 14 -5.81 -16.64 -19.07
C TYR A 14 -5.63 -15.21 -19.60
N LEU A 15 -5.27 -14.24 -18.74
CA LEU A 15 -4.97 -12.87 -19.14
C LEU A 15 -3.79 -12.80 -20.13
N ARG A 16 -2.78 -13.65 -19.95
CA ARG A 16 -1.63 -13.76 -20.88
C ARG A 16 -2.06 -14.30 -22.23
N GLN A 17 -2.91 -15.33 -22.25
CA GLN A 17 -3.42 -15.92 -23.50
C GLN A 17 -4.26 -14.92 -24.31
N LEU A 18 -4.95 -14.01 -23.63
CA LEU A 18 -5.78 -12.97 -24.27
C LEU A 18 -4.98 -11.70 -24.64
N GLU A 19 -3.67 -11.68 -24.41
CA GLU A 19 -2.78 -10.53 -24.70
C GLU A 19 -3.27 -9.20 -24.11
N VAL A 20 -3.94 -9.22 -22.96
CA VAL A 20 -4.47 -8.01 -22.31
C VAL A 20 -3.37 -7.21 -21.65
N GLU A 21 -3.11 -6.00 -22.15
CA GLU A 21 -2.17 -5.07 -21.55
C GLU A 21 -2.76 -4.39 -20.29
N PRO A 22 -1.96 -4.12 -19.24
CA PRO A 22 -0.52 -4.38 -19.09
C PRO A 22 -0.18 -5.74 -18.46
N TYR A 23 -1.13 -6.66 -18.34
CA TYR A 23 -0.93 -7.96 -17.67
C TYR A 23 0.11 -8.84 -18.38
N THR A 24 0.24 -8.70 -19.68
CA THR A 24 1.26 -9.40 -20.50
C THR A 24 2.69 -9.04 -20.10
N LYS A 25 2.89 -7.82 -19.60
CA LYS A 25 4.20 -7.29 -19.18
C LYS A 25 4.64 -7.76 -17.81
N LEU A 26 3.74 -8.32 -17.00
CA LEU A 26 4.05 -8.76 -15.64
C LEU A 26 4.83 -10.08 -15.66
N ASN A 27 5.96 -10.12 -14.95
CA ASN A 27 6.66 -11.37 -14.64
C ASN A 27 5.94 -12.16 -13.52
N ASP A 28 6.34 -13.40 -13.27
CA ASP A 28 5.66 -14.29 -12.34
C ASP A 28 5.57 -13.70 -10.91
N SER A 29 6.66 -13.07 -10.43
CA SER A 29 6.66 -12.42 -9.11
C SER A 29 5.73 -11.20 -9.03
N ALA A 30 5.61 -10.40 -10.10
CA ALA A 30 4.67 -9.29 -10.14
C ALA A 30 3.21 -9.76 -10.18
N ARG A 31 2.97 -10.92 -10.82
CA ARG A 31 1.65 -11.57 -10.82
C ARG A 31 1.24 -12.07 -9.46
N ASP A 32 2.17 -12.73 -8.73
CA ASP A 32 1.92 -13.18 -7.36
C ASP A 32 1.56 -11.99 -6.45
N GLN A 33 2.27 -10.86 -6.59
CA GLN A 33 1.97 -9.64 -5.84
C GLN A 33 0.62 -9.01 -6.23
N LEU A 34 0.19 -9.13 -7.49
CA LEU A 34 -1.10 -8.64 -7.94
C LEU A 34 -2.26 -9.55 -7.52
N GLY A 35 -2.01 -10.82 -7.18
CA GLY A 35 -3.02 -11.86 -6.97
C GLY A 35 -4.19 -11.42 -6.10
N ASP A 36 -3.92 -10.77 -4.97
CA ASP A 36 -4.94 -10.25 -4.06
C ASP A 36 -5.52 -8.89 -4.50
N GLY A 37 -4.86 -8.21 -5.41
CA GLY A 37 -5.23 -6.88 -5.92
C GLY A 37 -6.06 -6.90 -7.21
N ALA A 38 -6.21 -8.06 -7.85
CA ALA A 38 -7.01 -8.23 -9.07
C ALA A 38 -8.20 -9.17 -8.81
N ARG A 39 -9.37 -8.80 -9.33
CA ARG A 39 -10.61 -9.59 -9.17
C ARG A 39 -11.23 -9.90 -10.52
N LEU A 40 -11.63 -11.16 -10.71
CA LEU A 40 -12.47 -11.56 -11.82
C LEU A 40 -13.94 -11.45 -11.43
N ILE A 41 -14.75 -10.86 -12.31
CA ILE A 41 -16.21 -10.79 -12.19
C ILE A 41 -16.83 -11.37 -13.45
N ALA A 42 -17.67 -12.39 -13.26
CA ALA A 42 -18.52 -12.93 -14.31
C ALA A 42 -19.94 -12.34 -14.18
N LEU A 43 -20.48 -11.84 -15.26
CA LEU A 43 -21.80 -11.24 -15.37
C LEU A 43 -22.59 -11.98 -16.44
N PHE A 44 -23.86 -12.25 -16.17
CA PHE A 44 -24.82 -12.72 -17.18
C PHE A 44 -25.43 -11.52 -17.90
N ALA A 45 -25.95 -11.75 -19.10
CA ALA A 45 -26.65 -10.73 -19.87
C ALA A 45 -27.76 -10.06 -19.02
N GLY A 46 -27.71 -8.75 -18.91
CA GLY A 46 -28.60 -7.94 -18.06
C GLY A 46 -28.13 -7.67 -16.64
N ASP A 47 -27.09 -8.35 -16.16
CA ASP A 47 -26.51 -8.08 -14.84
C ASP A 47 -25.86 -6.70 -14.81
N VAL A 48 -25.85 -6.09 -13.62
CA VAL A 48 -25.26 -4.77 -13.35
C VAL A 48 -24.20 -4.89 -12.26
N PHE A 49 -23.01 -4.40 -12.56
CA PHE A 49 -21.97 -4.17 -11.60
C PHE A 49 -21.77 -2.67 -11.42
N SER A 50 -21.76 -2.20 -10.17
CA SER A 50 -21.55 -0.78 -9.85
C SER A 50 -20.40 -0.60 -8.88
N THR A 51 -19.61 0.46 -9.08
CA THR A 51 -18.54 0.84 -8.17
C THR A 51 -18.38 2.36 -8.12
N CYS A 52 -18.28 2.91 -6.91
CA CYS A 52 -17.91 4.30 -6.69
C CYS A 52 -16.40 4.50 -6.53
N LYS A 53 -15.61 3.40 -6.57
CA LYS A 53 -14.15 3.46 -6.43
C LYS A 53 -13.55 4.01 -7.71
N SER A 54 -12.81 5.13 -7.62
CA SER A 54 -11.96 5.66 -8.69
C SER A 54 -10.62 4.92 -8.76
N GLY A 55 -9.95 4.99 -9.91
CA GLY A 55 -8.62 4.42 -10.09
C GLY A 55 -8.59 2.90 -10.22
N LEU A 56 -9.74 2.25 -10.46
CA LEU A 56 -9.76 0.86 -10.89
C LEU A 56 -9.62 0.78 -12.41
N ARG A 57 -8.71 -0.06 -12.89
CA ARG A 57 -8.66 -0.50 -14.26
C ARG A 57 -9.58 -1.71 -14.42
N ILE A 58 -10.57 -1.58 -15.29
CA ILE A 58 -11.51 -2.64 -15.62
C ILE A 58 -11.26 -3.06 -17.06
N SER A 59 -10.92 -4.32 -17.28
CA SER A 59 -10.71 -4.89 -18.61
C SER A 59 -11.71 -6.01 -18.87
N VAL A 60 -12.42 -5.93 -19.99
CA VAL A 60 -13.36 -6.98 -20.44
C VAL A 60 -12.56 -8.06 -21.13
N LEU A 61 -12.71 -9.30 -20.67
CA LEU A 61 -11.98 -10.48 -21.16
C LEU A 61 -12.82 -11.31 -22.15
N SER A 62 -14.14 -11.25 -21.99
CA SER A 62 -15.10 -11.89 -22.92
C SER A 62 -16.46 -11.22 -22.80
N GLY A 63 -17.28 -11.31 -23.85
CA GLY A 63 -18.61 -10.74 -23.90
C GLY A 63 -18.61 -9.22 -24.06
N GLN A 64 -19.73 -8.59 -23.76
CA GLN A 64 -19.95 -7.16 -23.99
C GLN A 64 -20.49 -6.48 -22.72
N ILE A 65 -19.89 -5.36 -22.34
CA ILE A 65 -20.28 -4.56 -21.19
C ILE A 65 -20.41 -3.10 -21.61
N SER A 66 -21.51 -2.44 -21.27
CA SER A 66 -21.65 -0.99 -21.45
C SER A 66 -21.43 -0.24 -20.13
N LEU A 67 -20.66 0.84 -20.17
CA LEU A 67 -20.48 1.79 -19.07
C LEU A 67 -21.54 2.88 -19.18
N GLU A 68 -22.40 3.00 -18.18
CA GLU A 68 -23.46 4.00 -18.09
C GLU A 68 -23.12 5.09 -17.04
N PRO A 69 -23.50 6.35 -17.25
CA PRO A 69 -24.32 6.86 -18.36
C PRO A 69 -23.53 7.18 -19.65
N ALA A 70 -22.22 6.93 -19.71
CA ALA A 70 -21.36 7.32 -20.84
C ALA A 70 -21.71 6.61 -22.17
N GLY A 71 -22.46 5.50 -22.12
CA GLY A 71 -22.82 4.71 -23.29
C GLY A 71 -21.64 4.00 -23.97
N LEU A 72 -20.47 3.94 -23.30
CA LEU A 72 -19.26 3.31 -23.82
C LEU A 72 -19.44 1.79 -23.84
N LEU A 73 -19.28 1.18 -25.00
CA LEU A 73 -19.30 -0.28 -25.14
C LEU A 73 -17.88 -0.84 -25.08
N LEU A 74 -17.65 -1.76 -24.14
CA LEU A 74 -16.39 -2.47 -23.95
C LEU A 74 -16.54 -3.89 -24.48
N ASP A 75 -15.70 -4.28 -25.45
CA ASP A 75 -15.70 -5.59 -26.08
C ASP A 75 -14.29 -5.94 -26.56
N LEU A 76 -13.74 -7.05 -26.11
CA LEU A 76 -12.40 -7.51 -26.49
C LEU A 76 -12.33 -7.89 -27.98
N ALA A 77 -13.42 -8.42 -28.54
CA ALA A 77 -13.44 -8.98 -29.92
C ALA A 77 -13.75 -7.94 -31.01
N ALA A 78 -14.51 -6.88 -30.69
CA ALA A 78 -15.06 -5.97 -31.67
C ALA A 78 -14.42 -4.57 -31.68
N THR A 79 -13.85 -4.14 -30.60
CA THR A 79 -13.27 -2.78 -30.46
C THR A 79 -11.88 -2.82 -29.81
N ARG A 80 -11.06 -1.83 -30.13
CA ARG A 80 -9.78 -1.61 -29.41
C ARG A 80 -9.99 -1.15 -27.95
N GLU A 81 -11.23 -0.83 -27.58
CA GLU A 81 -11.59 -0.37 -26.24
C GLU A 81 -12.17 -1.52 -25.43
N HIS A 82 -11.31 -2.29 -24.79
CA HIS A 82 -11.69 -3.34 -23.85
C HIS A 82 -11.32 -2.98 -22.39
N THR A 83 -10.74 -1.80 -22.20
CA THR A 83 -10.25 -1.36 -20.86
C THR A 83 -10.73 0.05 -20.59
N VAL A 84 -11.18 0.29 -19.36
CA VAL A 84 -11.58 1.60 -18.87
C VAL A 84 -11.01 1.84 -17.47
N LEU A 85 -10.70 3.10 -17.18
CA LEU A 85 -10.32 3.57 -15.83
C LEU A 85 -11.55 4.18 -15.16
N THR A 86 -11.93 3.67 -13.98
CA THR A 86 -13.05 4.23 -13.22
C THR A 86 -12.71 5.62 -12.70
N GLN A 87 -13.67 6.53 -12.81
CA GLN A 87 -13.57 7.89 -12.30
C GLN A 87 -14.29 8.03 -10.96
N ALA A 88 -14.14 9.18 -10.30
CA ALA A 88 -14.91 9.50 -9.11
C ALA A 88 -16.41 9.60 -9.48
N GLY A 89 -17.25 8.94 -8.68
CA GLY A 89 -18.68 8.86 -8.91
C GLY A 89 -19.17 7.43 -9.14
N ASP A 90 -20.44 7.29 -9.50
CA ASP A 90 -21.05 5.99 -9.74
C ASP A 90 -20.70 5.50 -11.16
N ASN A 91 -19.85 4.47 -11.22
CA ASN A 91 -19.52 3.77 -12.47
C ASN A 91 -20.39 2.52 -12.55
N ARG A 92 -21.32 2.49 -13.46
CA ARG A 92 -22.29 1.42 -13.65
C ARG A 92 -22.01 0.65 -14.93
N PHE A 93 -21.68 -0.62 -14.79
CA PHE A 93 -21.36 -1.55 -15.86
C PHE A 93 -22.53 -2.50 -16.08
N VAL A 94 -23.10 -2.50 -17.28
CA VAL A 94 -24.25 -3.34 -17.65
C VAL A 94 -23.80 -4.38 -18.68
N ALA A 95 -23.91 -5.66 -18.35
CA ALA A 95 -23.60 -6.74 -19.26
C ALA A 95 -24.64 -6.80 -20.39
N ARG A 96 -24.21 -6.64 -21.65
CA ARG A 96 -25.05 -6.75 -22.85
C ARG A 96 -25.10 -8.19 -23.39
N ALA A 97 -24.09 -8.99 -23.02
CA ALA A 97 -24.03 -10.44 -23.22
C ALA A 97 -23.34 -11.02 -21.98
N ASP A 98 -23.33 -12.36 -21.84
CA ASP A 98 -22.54 -13.01 -20.80
C ASP A 98 -21.08 -12.58 -20.93
N ALA A 99 -20.53 -12.03 -19.86
CA ALA A 99 -19.24 -11.35 -19.89
C ALA A 99 -18.37 -11.70 -18.70
N VAL A 100 -17.06 -11.65 -18.90
CA VAL A 100 -16.05 -11.73 -17.85
C VAL A 100 -15.21 -10.47 -17.91
N MET A 101 -15.00 -9.85 -16.76
CA MET A 101 -14.10 -8.71 -16.62
C MET A 101 -13.13 -8.90 -15.47
N VAL A 102 -11.95 -8.27 -15.56
CA VAL A 102 -10.99 -8.15 -14.47
C VAL A 102 -10.95 -6.72 -13.96
N LEU A 103 -10.89 -6.58 -12.64
CA LEU A 103 -10.72 -5.32 -11.95
C LEU A 103 -9.38 -5.35 -11.23
N ALA A 104 -8.57 -4.30 -11.38
CA ALA A 104 -7.34 -4.12 -10.63
C ALA A 104 -7.16 -2.64 -10.26
N ASP A 105 -6.46 -2.37 -9.17
CA ASP A 105 -5.99 -1.02 -8.85
C ASP A 105 -5.01 -0.56 -9.95
N ALA A 106 -5.35 0.50 -10.66
CA ALA A 106 -4.60 0.94 -11.84
C ALA A 106 -3.19 1.40 -11.46
N GLN A 107 -3.05 2.16 -10.38
CA GLN A 107 -1.75 2.66 -9.94
C GLN A 107 -0.84 1.51 -9.51
N PHE A 108 -1.38 0.52 -8.79
CA PHE A 108 -0.61 -0.64 -8.38
C PHE A 108 -0.20 -1.50 -9.58
N LEU A 109 -1.11 -1.74 -10.51
CA LEU A 109 -0.83 -2.48 -11.73
C LEU A 109 0.23 -1.79 -12.61
N ASP A 110 0.12 -0.47 -12.79
CA ASP A 110 1.10 0.32 -13.53
C ASP A 110 2.48 0.33 -12.82
N THR A 111 2.48 0.36 -11.48
CA THR A 111 3.71 0.22 -10.68
C THR A 111 4.36 -1.14 -10.91
N LEU A 112 3.62 -2.25 -10.83
CA LEU A 112 4.14 -3.59 -11.05
C LEU A 112 4.67 -3.78 -12.49
N SER A 113 3.96 -3.24 -13.48
CA SER A 113 4.38 -3.26 -14.88
C SER A 113 5.71 -2.50 -15.06
N SER A 114 5.79 -1.28 -14.52
CA SER A 114 7.01 -0.46 -14.58
C SER A 114 8.19 -1.15 -13.87
N TRP A 115 7.95 -1.79 -12.72
CA TRP A 115 8.97 -2.57 -12.02
C TRP A 115 9.47 -3.75 -12.84
N THR A 116 8.57 -4.43 -13.57
CA THR A 116 8.95 -5.56 -14.42
C THR A 116 9.81 -5.10 -15.60
N GLU A 117 9.42 -4.01 -16.26
CA GLU A 117 10.20 -3.41 -17.35
C GLU A 117 11.56 -2.92 -16.86
N LEU A 118 11.60 -2.30 -15.69
CA LEU A 118 12.84 -1.81 -15.09
C LEU A 118 13.78 -2.96 -14.69
N ALA A 119 13.24 -4.04 -14.13
CA ALA A 119 14.01 -5.24 -13.80
C ALA A 119 14.59 -5.91 -15.07
N ALA A 120 13.80 -5.95 -16.16
CA ALA A 120 14.26 -6.45 -17.44
C ALA A 120 15.38 -5.57 -18.03
N TYR A 121 15.26 -4.26 -17.94
CA TYR A 121 16.30 -3.32 -18.35
C TYR A 121 17.57 -3.46 -17.49
N ALA A 122 17.40 -3.54 -16.17
CA ALA A 122 18.51 -3.70 -15.23
C ALA A 122 19.27 -5.02 -15.45
N SER A 123 18.59 -6.12 -15.80
CA SER A 123 19.22 -7.41 -16.12
C SER A 123 20.08 -7.37 -17.40
N GLN A 124 19.84 -6.41 -18.27
CA GLN A 124 20.62 -6.16 -19.48
C GLN A 124 21.78 -5.15 -19.24
N SER A 125 21.80 -4.49 -18.08
CA SER A 125 22.84 -3.52 -17.73
C SER A 125 24.04 -4.21 -17.07
N GLU A 126 25.25 -3.69 -17.30
CA GLU A 126 26.47 -4.22 -16.68
C GLU A 126 26.59 -3.92 -15.17
N SER A 127 25.63 -3.21 -14.56
CA SER A 127 25.64 -2.83 -13.15
C SER A 127 24.84 -3.81 -12.29
N ALA A 128 25.50 -4.86 -11.83
CA ALA A 128 24.94 -5.82 -10.86
C ALA A 128 24.44 -5.14 -9.56
N GLU A 129 25.10 -4.04 -9.16
CA GLU A 129 24.75 -3.29 -7.95
C GLU A 129 23.37 -2.59 -8.09
N LEU A 130 23.11 -1.95 -9.23
CA LEU A 130 21.82 -1.33 -9.50
C LEU A 130 20.69 -2.38 -9.51
N VAL A 131 20.94 -3.54 -10.10
CA VAL A 131 19.99 -4.66 -10.12
C VAL A 131 19.67 -5.14 -8.70
N ALA A 132 20.68 -5.34 -7.87
CA ALA A 132 20.50 -5.77 -6.48
C ALA A 132 19.69 -4.76 -5.67
N ARG A 133 19.98 -3.47 -5.81
CA ARG A 133 19.21 -2.39 -5.16
C ARG A 133 17.75 -2.32 -5.63
N LEU A 134 17.51 -2.46 -6.93
CA LEU A 134 16.16 -2.52 -7.48
C LEU A 134 15.37 -3.70 -6.92
N LEU A 135 15.98 -4.88 -6.84
CA LEU A 135 15.34 -6.07 -6.28
C LEU A 135 15.00 -5.90 -4.80
N SER A 136 15.89 -5.31 -4.01
CA SER A 136 15.64 -5.02 -2.59
C SER A 136 14.47 -4.07 -2.40
N ILE A 137 14.41 -2.97 -3.15
CA ILE A 137 13.31 -1.99 -3.06
C ILE A 137 11.98 -2.58 -3.54
N ARG A 138 12.00 -3.40 -4.59
CA ARG A 138 10.80 -3.99 -5.19
C ARG A 138 9.95 -4.79 -4.21
N HIS A 139 10.58 -5.52 -3.30
CA HIS A 139 9.89 -6.36 -2.33
C HIS A 139 9.50 -5.62 -1.04
N ALA A 140 9.96 -4.40 -0.87
CA ALA A 140 9.65 -3.60 0.30
C ALA A 140 8.27 -2.93 0.15
N ILE A 141 7.35 -3.23 1.05
CA ILE A 141 5.97 -2.68 1.09
C ILE A 141 5.98 -1.14 1.04
N ALA A 142 7.00 -0.52 1.64
CA ALA A 142 7.16 0.92 1.70
C ALA A 142 7.18 1.62 0.32
N PHE A 143 7.55 0.91 -0.75
CA PHE A 143 7.65 1.47 -2.10
C PHE A 143 6.48 1.11 -3.03
N ASN A 144 5.62 0.15 -2.64
CA ASN A 144 4.60 -0.43 -3.52
C ASN A 144 3.56 0.58 -4.03
N ARG A 145 3.33 1.67 -3.31
CA ARG A 145 2.29 2.67 -3.65
C ARG A 145 2.86 4.03 -4.04
N LEU A 146 4.17 4.12 -4.18
CA LEU A 146 4.83 5.34 -4.61
C LEU A 146 4.84 5.45 -6.14
N PRO A 147 4.74 6.69 -6.68
CA PRO A 147 5.02 6.93 -8.10
C PRO A 147 6.43 6.45 -8.46
N MET A 148 6.58 5.81 -9.63
CA MET A 148 7.86 5.23 -10.05
C MET A 148 8.99 6.27 -10.08
N GLU A 149 8.69 7.51 -10.44
CA GLU A 149 9.66 8.61 -10.38
C GLU A 149 10.25 8.79 -8.98
N HIS A 150 9.41 8.74 -7.94
CA HIS A 150 9.85 8.85 -6.54
C HIS A 150 10.66 7.63 -6.10
N VAL A 151 10.27 6.44 -6.52
CA VAL A 151 11.04 5.22 -6.27
C VAL A 151 12.43 5.32 -6.87
N MET A 152 12.54 5.75 -8.13
CA MET A 152 13.84 5.92 -8.82
C MET A 152 14.71 7.00 -8.17
N GLN A 153 14.12 8.10 -7.73
CA GLN A 153 14.84 9.14 -7.00
C GLN A 153 15.31 8.64 -5.63
N ALA A 154 14.45 7.96 -4.87
CA ALA A 154 14.83 7.36 -3.59
C ALA A 154 16.02 6.39 -3.76
N LEU A 155 15.97 5.52 -4.78
CA LEU A 155 17.02 4.55 -5.06
C LEU A 155 18.37 5.22 -5.35
N LYS A 156 18.39 6.33 -6.07
CA LYS A 156 19.60 7.11 -6.37
C LYS A 156 20.17 7.81 -5.12
N LEU A 157 19.31 8.18 -4.18
CA LEU A 157 19.69 8.91 -2.97
C LEU A 157 19.99 7.98 -1.79
N MET A 158 19.50 6.74 -1.82
CA MET A 158 19.83 5.75 -0.81
C MET A 158 21.31 5.38 -0.84
N THR A 159 21.94 5.43 0.33
CA THR A 159 23.35 5.06 0.51
C THR A 159 23.49 3.72 1.22
N PRO A 160 24.31 2.78 0.73
CA PRO A 160 24.55 1.52 1.42
C PRO A 160 25.39 1.75 2.67
N ARG A 161 25.04 1.04 3.75
CA ARG A 161 25.76 1.01 5.01
C ARG A 161 25.96 -0.44 5.45
N GLN A 162 27.21 -0.87 5.55
CA GLN A 162 27.54 -2.16 6.14
C GLN A 162 27.33 -2.09 7.66
N VAL A 163 26.82 -3.15 8.24
CA VAL A 163 26.46 -3.27 9.65
C VAL A 163 26.85 -4.63 10.20
N GLU A 164 27.22 -4.67 11.47
CA GLU A 164 27.66 -5.89 12.17
C GLU A 164 26.58 -6.41 13.13
N ALA A 165 26.61 -7.71 13.40
CA ALA A 165 25.78 -8.31 14.43
C ALA A 165 26.05 -7.67 15.79
N GLY A 166 24.99 -7.26 16.49
CA GLY A 166 25.08 -6.54 17.78
C GLY A 166 25.07 -5.02 17.64
N GLU A 167 25.22 -4.47 16.45
CA GLU A 167 25.20 -3.01 16.23
C GLU A 167 23.80 -2.43 16.46
N VAL A 168 23.72 -1.36 17.25
CA VAL A 168 22.49 -0.57 17.47
C VAL A 168 22.42 0.50 16.38
N ILE A 169 21.40 0.42 15.55
CA ILE A 169 21.23 1.34 14.40
C ILE A 169 20.46 2.60 14.80
N VAL A 170 19.41 2.44 15.60
CA VAL A 170 18.63 3.54 16.17
C VAL A 170 18.30 3.23 17.63
N THR A 171 18.25 4.27 18.46
CA THR A 171 17.95 4.17 19.89
C THR A 171 16.60 4.82 20.18
N GLN A 172 15.75 4.16 20.96
CA GLN A 172 14.47 4.73 21.40
C GLN A 172 14.69 6.07 22.12
N GLY A 173 13.88 7.08 21.79
CA GLY A 173 13.97 8.42 22.37
C GLY A 173 14.89 9.39 21.62
N GLU A 174 15.82 8.91 20.77
CA GLU A 174 16.63 9.77 19.92
C GLU A 174 15.80 10.37 18.78
N ARG A 175 16.24 11.50 18.23
CA ARG A 175 15.57 12.12 17.09
C ARG A 175 15.71 11.24 15.85
N GLY A 176 14.61 11.08 15.08
CA GLY A 176 14.63 10.44 13.77
C GLY A 176 15.35 11.29 12.73
N ASP A 177 16.33 10.72 12.04
CA ASP A 177 17.18 11.37 11.05
C ASP A 177 17.21 10.65 9.70
N ALA A 178 16.92 9.34 9.68
CA ALA A 178 16.95 8.52 8.48
C ALA A 178 15.91 7.39 8.52
N PHE A 179 15.57 6.93 7.33
CA PHE A 179 14.80 5.74 7.03
C PHE A 179 15.75 4.65 6.57
N TYR A 180 15.45 3.42 6.93
CA TYR A 180 16.30 2.26 6.66
C TYR A 180 15.52 1.15 5.98
N LEU A 181 16.13 0.53 4.97
CA LEU A 181 15.70 -0.72 4.37
C LEU A 181 16.79 -1.76 4.58
N ILE A 182 16.44 -2.94 5.06
CA ILE A 182 17.37 -4.05 5.23
C ILE A 182 17.57 -4.71 3.86
N SER A 183 18.77 -4.53 3.27
CA SER A 183 19.18 -5.19 2.03
C SER A 183 19.58 -6.64 2.29
N SER A 184 20.32 -6.86 3.40
CA SER A 184 20.69 -8.18 3.89
C SER A 184 20.87 -8.18 5.41
N GLY A 185 20.84 -9.36 6.03
CA GLY A 185 20.92 -9.53 7.49
C GLY A 185 19.54 -9.46 8.15
N ARG A 186 19.54 -9.42 9.49
CA ARG A 186 18.34 -9.38 10.33
C ARG A 186 18.53 -8.43 11.49
N ALA A 187 17.42 -7.81 11.93
CA ALA A 187 17.39 -6.90 13.07
C ALA A 187 16.26 -7.24 14.04
N GLU A 188 16.42 -6.91 15.30
CA GLU A 188 15.39 -6.95 16.32
C GLU A 188 14.95 -5.55 16.71
N ILE A 189 13.65 -5.39 16.93
CA ILE A 189 13.05 -4.17 17.46
C ILE A 189 12.75 -4.38 18.93
N TRP A 190 13.30 -3.50 19.76
CA TRP A 190 13.15 -3.48 21.21
C TRP A 190 12.45 -2.20 21.63
N LYS A 191 11.50 -2.32 22.55
CA LYS A 191 10.74 -1.20 23.08
C LYS A 191 10.76 -1.23 24.61
N ALA A 192 11.16 -0.11 25.20
CA ALA A 192 10.99 0.15 26.63
C ALA A 192 9.64 0.83 26.85
N ASP A 193 8.86 0.33 27.79
CA ASP A 193 7.67 1.00 28.29
C ASP A 193 8.04 1.90 29.48
N ILE A 194 7.24 2.95 29.73
CA ILE A 194 7.44 3.89 30.84
C ILE A 194 7.27 3.18 32.21
N TYR A 195 6.54 2.06 32.18
CA TYR A 195 6.18 1.29 33.37
C TYR A 195 6.95 -0.04 33.51
N ASP A 196 7.83 -0.38 32.58
CA ASP A 196 8.57 -1.64 32.60
C ASP A 196 10.08 -1.38 32.65
N ASP A 197 10.78 -1.97 33.64
CA ASP A 197 12.20 -1.74 33.86
C ASP A 197 13.13 -2.35 32.81
N ALA A 198 12.59 -3.23 31.92
CA ALA A 198 13.38 -3.89 30.90
C ALA A 198 12.76 -3.76 29.49
N PRO A 199 13.54 -3.36 28.46
CA PRO A 199 13.07 -3.33 27.08
C PRO A 199 12.60 -4.72 26.65
N GLN A 200 11.45 -4.78 25.96
CA GLN A 200 10.91 -6.01 25.40
C GLN A 200 11.12 -6.06 23.89
N ARG A 201 11.45 -7.26 23.37
CA ARG A 201 11.51 -7.48 21.94
C ARG A 201 10.09 -7.55 21.37
N VAL A 202 9.77 -6.60 20.48
CA VAL A 202 8.41 -6.48 19.89
C VAL A 202 8.34 -7.04 18.47
N ALA A 203 9.47 -7.11 17.74
CA ALA A 203 9.51 -7.67 16.38
C ALA A 203 10.92 -8.09 15.98
N THR A 204 11.00 -8.90 14.93
CA THR A 204 12.22 -9.20 14.17
C THR A 204 11.99 -8.82 12.72
N LEU A 205 12.95 -8.15 12.09
CA LEU A 205 12.93 -7.73 10.70
C LEU A 205 14.02 -8.47 9.92
N GLY A 206 13.70 -8.82 8.67
CA GLY A 206 14.62 -9.43 7.71
C GLY A 206 14.81 -8.61 6.44
N ALA A 207 15.44 -9.20 5.44
CA ALA A 207 15.66 -8.57 4.15
C ALA A 207 14.33 -8.07 3.53
N ASN A 208 14.38 -6.92 2.87
CA ASN A 208 13.28 -6.17 2.27
C ASN A 208 12.29 -5.53 3.28
N GLU A 209 12.52 -5.65 4.57
CA GLU A 209 11.74 -4.94 5.57
C GLU A 209 12.39 -3.60 5.94
N THR A 210 11.56 -2.69 6.45
CA THR A 210 11.95 -1.29 6.67
C THR A 210 11.67 -0.84 8.09
N PHE A 211 12.43 0.17 8.56
CA PHE A 211 12.22 0.78 9.85
C PHE A 211 12.62 2.27 9.86
N GLY A 212 12.22 2.98 10.91
CA GLY A 212 12.55 4.38 11.11
C GLY A 212 11.60 5.38 10.46
N ASP A 213 10.60 4.93 9.70
CA ASP A 213 9.58 5.73 9.03
C ASP A 213 8.68 6.50 9.99
N GLU A 214 8.23 5.91 11.10
CA GLU A 214 7.28 6.51 12.02
C GLU A 214 7.77 7.83 12.61
N ALA A 215 9.02 7.88 13.06
CA ALA A 215 9.63 9.10 13.59
C ALA A 215 9.72 10.20 12.54
N LEU A 216 10.02 9.86 11.29
CA LEU A 216 10.17 10.81 10.19
C LEU A 216 8.84 11.39 9.71
N VAL A 217 7.77 10.60 9.71
CA VAL A 217 6.43 11.07 9.33
C VAL A 217 5.97 12.21 10.22
N ILE A 218 6.22 12.12 11.53
CA ILE A 218 5.79 13.14 12.51
C ILE A 218 6.87 14.15 12.87
N GLY A 219 8.12 13.97 12.38
CA GLY A 219 9.25 14.81 12.79
C GLY A 219 9.59 14.68 14.26
N GLY A 220 9.51 13.47 14.80
CA GLY A 220 9.64 13.17 16.21
C GLY A 220 10.82 12.25 16.55
N ASN A 221 10.73 11.67 17.73
CA ASN A 221 11.74 10.76 18.24
C ASN A 221 11.45 9.31 17.87
N ARG A 222 12.47 8.47 17.85
CA ARG A 222 12.40 7.03 17.65
C ARG A 222 11.53 6.39 18.74
N ASN A 223 10.57 5.58 18.34
CA ASN A 223 9.63 4.89 19.24
C ASN A 223 10.13 3.53 19.72
N ALA A 224 11.26 3.06 19.19
CA ALA A 224 11.90 1.80 19.54
C ALA A 224 13.41 1.84 19.26
N THR A 225 14.15 0.92 19.86
CA THR A 225 15.56 0.63 19.55
C THR A 225 15.60 -0.50 18.52
N VAL A 226 16.42 -0.35 17.48
CA VAL A 226 16.66 -1.38 16.47
C VAL A 226 18.12 -1.81 16.52
N LYS A 227 18.33 -3.12 16.68
CA LYS A 227 19.64 -3.74 16.83
C LYS A 227 19.80 -4.86 15.80
N MET A 228 20.90 -4.86 15.06
CA MET A 228 21.24 -5.97 14.17
C MET A 228 21.55 -7.25 14.95
N ILE A 229 21.10 -8.39 14.46
CA ILE A 229 21.43 -9.72 15.02
C ILE A 229 22.25 -10.56 14.07
N GLU A 230 22.43 -10.10 12.83
CA GLU A 230 23.29 -10.68 11.81
C GLU A 230 24.05 -9.55 11.12
N ASP A 231 25.25 -9.85 10.60
CA ASP A 231 25.96 -8.95 9.69
C ASP A 231 25.12 -8.72 8.43
N GLY A 232 25.18 -7.52 7.88
CA GLY A 232 24.39 -7.21 6.71
C GLY A 232 24.61 -5.85 6.13
N GLU A 233 23.68 -5.45 5.27
CA GLU A 233 23.67 -4.14 4.62
C GLU A 233 22.31 -3.47 4.78
N LEU A 234 22.34 -2.20 5.11
CA LEU A 234 21.20 -1.30 5.10
C LEU A 234 21.30 -0.33 3.93
N LEU A 235 20.16 -0.03 3.30
CA LEU A 235 20.03 1.14 2.42
C LEU A 235 19.39 2.27 3.24
N VAL A 236 20.08 3.40 3.31
CA VAL A 236 19.76 4.53 4.20
C VAL A 236 19.28 5.73 3.39
N LEU A 237 18.10 6.27 3.71
CA LEU A 237 17.53 7.47 3.11
C LEU A 237 17.35 8.56 4.17
N GLY A 238 17.94 9.73 3.98
CA GLY A 238 17.87 10.84 4.93
C GLY A 238 16.43 11.39 5.11
N GLU A 239 16.18 12.04 6.26
CA GLU A 239 14.87 12.57 6.66
C GLU A 239 14.21 13.42 5.57
N GLN A 240 14.94 14.36 4.97
CA GLN A 240 14.40 15.29 3.98
C GLN A 240 13.90 14.56 2.71
N ASP A 241 14.73 13.65 2.20
CA ASP A 241 14.40 12.87 1.01
C ASP A 241 13.27 11.89 1.27
N PHE A 242 13.26 11.24 2.45
CA PHE A 242 12.15 10.40 2.87
C PHE A 242 10.83 11.16 2.89
N ARG A 243 10.81 12.36 3.49
CA ARG A 243 9.60 13.18 3.54
C ARG A 243 9.11 13.55 2.15
N LYS A 244 10.00 14.04 1.30
CA LYS A 244 9.66 14.49 -0.05
C LYS A 244 9.18 13.35 -0.95
N LEU A 245 9.88 12.20 -0.91
CA LEU A 245 9.68 11.13 -1.89
C LEU A 245 8.71 10.05 -1.41
N MET A 246 8.58 9.84 -0.10
CA MET A 246 7.80 8.74 0.45
C MET A 246 6.60 9.21 1.27
N SER A 247 6.79 10.14 2.21
CA SER A 247 5.74 10.52 3.15
C SER A 247 4.72 11.46 2.50
N GLN A 248 5.15 12.57 1.93
CA GLN A 248 4.26 13.57 1.34
C GLN A 248 3.36 13.04 0.21
N PRO A 249 3.83 12.17 -0.71
CA PRO A 249 2.96 11.65 -1.77
C PRO A 249 1.85 10.73 -1.27
N LEU A 250 2.05 10.09 -0.12
CA LEU A 250 1.09 9.14 0.45
C LEU A 250 0.16 9.75 1.49
N LEU A 251 0.53 10.86 2.14
CA LEU A 251 -0.26 11.48 3.18
C LEU A 251 -1.31 12.42 2.61
N GLU A 252 -2.56 12.05 2.80
CA GLU A 252 -3.73 12.88 2.56
C GLU A 252 -4.37 13.24 3.90
N GLU A 253 -4.69 14.50 4.10
CA GLU A 253 -5.28 14.99 5.34
C GLU A 253 -6.70 15.51 5.12
N ILE A 254 -7.55 15.31 6.13
CA ILE A 254 -8.88 15.91 6.21
C ILE A 254 -8.95 16.85 7.40
N THR A 255 -9.80 17.86 7.31
CA THR A 255 -10.10 18.73 8.45
C THR A 255 -11.19 18.11 9.34
N PRO A 256 -11.29 18.50 10.63
CA PRO A 256 -12.34 18.00 11.51
C PRO A 256 -13.76 18.24 10.98
N GLU A 257 -13.99 19.33 10.24
CA GLU A 257 -15.28 19.66 9.66
C GLU A 257 -15.72 18.66 8.57
N ALA A 258 -14.78 17.97 7.95
CA ALA A 258 -15.08 16.96 6.94
C ALA A 258 -15.54 15.62 7.54
N VAL A 259 -15.35 15.39 8.84
CA VAL A 259 -15.63 14.11 9.49
C VAL A 259 -17.10 13.72 9.37
N ILE A 260 -18.03 14.62 9.72
CA ILE A 260 -19.49 14.32 9.68
C ILE A 260 -19.93 14.01 8.24
N PRO A 261 -19.63 14.83 7.22
CA PRO A 261 -19.93 14.47 5.84
C PRO A 261 -19.32 13.13 5.39
N MET A 262 -18.12 12.80 5.84
CA MET A 262 -17.47 11.55 5.47
C MET A 262 -18.17 10.33 6.09
N LEU A 263 -18.54 10.39 7.37
CA LEU A 263 -19.28 9.32 8.04
C LEU A 263 -20.64 9.05 7.34
N GLN A 264 -21.29 10.08 6.82
CA GLN A 264 -22.53 9.97 6.03
C GLN A 264 -22.31 9.34 4.65
N ASN A 265 -21.06 9.28 4.15
CA ASN A 265 -20.67 8.74 2.87
C ASN A 265 -19.82 7.45 2.98
N ASP A 266 -20.17 6.58 3.92
CA ASP A 266 -19.58 5.25 4.16
C ASP A 266 -18.07 5.24 4.54
N TRP A 267 -17.53 6.38 4.98
CA TRP A 267 -16.21 6.40 5.58
C TRP A 267 -16.29 5.96 7.04
N LYS A 268 -15.28 5.24 7.50
CA LYS A 268 -15.17 4.77 8.88
C LYS A 268 -13.99 5.40 9.57
N ALA A 269 -14.21 5.81 10.82
CA ALA A 269 -13.11 6.27 11.66
C ALA A 269 -12.29 5.08 12.16
N VAL A 270 -10.97 5.21 12.13
CA VAL A 270 -10.03 4.29 12.79
C VAL A 270 -9.33 5.08 13.89
N ASP A 271 -9.68 4.81 15.12
CA ASP A 271 -9.06 5.44 16.30
C ASP A 271 -7.78 4.67 16.66
N VAL A 272 -6.63 5.36 16.56
CA VAL A 272 -5.31 4.76 16.77
C VAL A 272 -4.69 5.11 18.13
N ARG A 273 -5.53 5.58 19.06
CA ARG A 273 -5.15 5.88 20.44
C ARG A 273 -5.05 4.60 21.28
N TYR A 274 -4.48 4.72 22.49
CA TYR A 274 -4.50 3.64 23.45
C TYR A 274 -5.91 3.38 23.99
N ALA A 275 -6.10 2.21 24.61
CA ALA A 275 -7.42 1.78 25.08
C ALA A 275 -8.07 2.77 26.06
N GLU A 276 -7.30 3.27 26.99
CA GLU A 276 -7.76 4.23 28.01
C GLU A 276 -8.26 5.53 27.37
N GLU A 277 -7.54 6.04 26.34
CA GLU A 277 -7.95 7.24 25.61
C GLU A 277 -9.21 7.02 24.78
N PHE A 278 -9.40 5.80 24.27
CA PHE A 278 -10.58 5.42 23.49
C PHE A 278 -11.82 5.29 24.40
N GLU A 279 -11.65 4.71 25.59
CA GLU A 279 -12.71 4.55 26.58
C GLU A 279 -13.20 5.89 27.16
N ASP A 280 -12.30 6.89 27.30
CA ASP A 280 -12.64 8.24 27.73
C ASP A 280 -13.55 9.01 26.73
N GLY A 281 -13.67 8.52 25.51
CA GLY A 281 -14.56 9.07 24.49
C GLY A 281 -13.95 8.92 23.08
N HIS A 282 -14.78 8.53 22.14
CA HIS A 282 -14.38 8.29 20.75
C HIS A 282 -15.50 8.65 19.76
N ILE A 283 -15.16 8.72 18.49
CA ILE A 283 -16.15 8.90 17.41
C ILE A 283 -17.06 7.67 17.38
N GLN A 284 -18.37 7.87 17.36
CA GLN A 284 -19.34 6.79 17.32
C GLN A 284 -19.02 5.81 16.18
N ASP A 285 -19.09 4.50 16.45
CA ASP A 285 -18.79 3.41 15.52
C ASP A 285 -17.34 3.40 14.99
N ALA A 286 -16.41 4.11 15.64
CA ALA A 286 -15.00 4.06 15.29
C ALA A 286 -14.41 2.67 15.53
N ILE A 287 -13.58 2.22 14.60
CA ILE A 287 -12.79 1.00 14.76
C ILE A 287 -11.59 1.33 15.65
N HIS A 288 -11.51 0.71 16.81
CA HIS A 288 -10.35 0.86 17.70
C HIS A 288 -9.20 -0.02 17.23
N LEU A 289 -8.14 0.60 16.74
CA LEU A 289 -6.94 -0.08 16.26
C LEU A 289 -5.69 0.73 16.66
N PRO A 290 -5.18 0.54 17.88
CA PRO A 290 -4.02 1.27 18.40
C PRO A 290 -2.82 1.19 17.47
N LEU A 291 -2.11 2.31 17.32
CA LEU A 291 -0.96 2.41 16.41
C LEU A 291 0.07 1.27 16.59
N PRO A 292 0.44 0.83 17.82
CA PRO A 292 1.37 -0.27 18.00
C PRO A 292 0.88 -1.61 17.44
N GLU A 293 -0.43 -1.81 17.35
CA GLU A 293 -1.06 -3.03 16.86
C GLU A 293 -1.39 -3.00 15.36
N LEU A 294 -1.32 -1.82 14.76
CA LEU A 294 -1.79 -1.57 13.40
C LEU A 294 -1.12 -2.47 12.36
N ARG A 295 0.21 -2.64 12.44
CA ARG A 295 0.94 -3.49 11.48
C ARG A 295 0.51 -4.97 11.54
N ALA A 296 0.14 -5.45 12.71
CA ALA A 296 -0.26 -6.84 12.94
C ALA A 296 -1.74 -7.10 12.66
N LYS A 297 -2.61 -6.13 12.99
CA LYS A 297 -4.06 -6.35 13.00
C LYS A 297 -4.82 -5.69 11.84
N ALA A 298 -4.21 -4.77 11.09
CA ALA A 298 -4.93 -4.04 10.04
C ALA A 298 -5.61 -4.96 9.02
N ASP A 299 -4.89 -5.98 8.52
CA ASP A 299 -5.42 -6.86 7.47
C ASP A 299 -6.54 -7.80 7.95
N THR A 300 -6.71 -7.97 9.27
CA THR A 300 -7.82 -8.75 9.86
C THR A 300 -8.99 -7.88 10.30
N MET A 301 -8.76 -6.61 10.61
CA MET A 301 -9.78 -5.70 11.15
C MET A 301 -10.38 -4.76 10.11
N LEU A 302 -9.65 -4.48 9.03
CA LEU A 302 -10.05 -3.53 8.00
C LEU A 302 -10.29 -4.23 6.66
N ASP A 303 -11.35 -3.86 5.98
CA ASP A 303 -11.60 -4.29 4.59
C ASP A 303 -10.73 -3.45 3.63
N LYS A 304 -9.98 -4.09 2.73
CA LYS A 304 -9.19 -3.42 1.68
C LYS A 304 -10.03 -2.52 0.76
N ASN A 305 -11.32 -2.78 0.63
CA ASN A 305 -12.24 -1.96 -0.16
C ASN A 305 -12.91 -0.86 0.65
N GLY A 306 -12.72 -0.85 1.97
CA GLY A 306 -13.27 0.16 2.86
C GLY A 306 -12.65 1.54 2.63
N LYS A 307 -13.34 2.56 3.11
CA LYS A 307 -12.89 3.95 3.13
C LYS A 307 -12.66 4.34 4.59
N TYR A 308 -11.48 4.81 4.91
CA TYR A 308 -11.09 5.08 6.30
C TYR A 308 -10.50 6.47 6.47
N PHE A 309 -10.68 7.02 7.66
CA PHE A 309 -9.85 8.10 8.14
C PHE A 309 -9.36 7.78 9.55
N THR A 310 -8.10 8.07 9.80
CA THR A 310 -7.46 7.79 11.09
C THR A 310 -7.56 9.00 12.00
N VAL A 311 -7.78 8.77 13.29
CA VAL A 311 -7.90 9.81 14.31
C VAL A 311 -7.00 9.51 15.52
N CYS A 312 -6.49 10.57 16.14
CA CYS A 312 -5.84 10.52 17.45
C CYS A 312 -5.96 11.88 18.15
N LEU A 313 -5.34 12.06 19.31
CA LEU A 313 -5.47 13.30 20.09
C LEU A 313 -4.86 14.53 19.40
N SER A 314 -3.74 14.40 18.67
CA SER A 314 -2.95 15.54 18.15
C SER A 314 -2.68 15.50 16.65
N GLY A 315 -3.25 14.52 15.93
CA GLY A 315 -2.95 14.29 14.50
C GLY A 315 -1.65 13.52 14.22
N LYS A 316 -0.72 13.42 15.16
CA LYS A 316 0.59 12.78 14.94
C LYS A 316 0.50 11.27 14.72
N ARG A 317 -0.11 10.53 15.65
CA ARG A 317 -0.30 9.07 15.53
C ARG A 317 -1.19 8.71 14.33
N SER A 318 -2.22 9.51 14.06
CA SER A 318 -3.11 9.29 12.90
C SER A 318 -2.40 9.49 11.57
N SER A 319 -1.47 10.44 11.44
CA SER A 319 -0.65 10.59 10.22
C SER A 319 0.24 9.38 9.98
N VAL A 320 0.88 8.84 11.03
CA VAL A 320 1.65 7.59 10.93
C VAL A 320 0.76 6.43 10.50
N ALA A 321 -0.39 6.28 11.15
CA ALA A 321 -1.33 5.20 10.83
C ALA A 321 -1.83 5.27 9.38
N ALA A 322 -2.22 6.47 8.92
CA ALA A 322 -2.62 6.69 7.53
C ALA A 322 -1.51 6.33 6.55
N PHE A 323 -0.28 6.77 6.82
CA PHE A 323 0.88 6.45 6.00
C PHE A 323 1.11 4.92 5.90
N LEU A 324 1.11 4.21 7.04
CA LEU A 324 1.30 2.76 7.08
C LEU A 324 0.19 1.99 6.36
N LEU A 325 -1.05 2.42 6.52
CA LEU A 325 -2.20 1.81 5.85
C LEU A 325 -2.19 2.10 4.34
N LYS A 326 -1.79 3.32 3.94
CA LYS A 326 -1.69 3.70 2.53
C LYS A 326 -0.66 2.85 1.78
N GLN A 327 0.51 2.59 2.37
CA GLN A 327 1.53 1.69 1.83
C GLN A 327 0.97 0.27 1.57
N ARG A 328 0.06 -0.19 2.42
CA ARG A 328 -0.62 -1.48 2.31
C ARG A 328 -1.84 -1.48 1.37
N GLY A 329 -2.11 -0.36 0.71
CA GLY A 329 -3.17 -0.23 -0.27
C GLY A 329 -4.56 0.07 0.29
N TYR A 330 -4.69 0.48 1.55
CA TYR A 330 -5.95 0.97 2.07
C TYR A 330 -6.27 2.37 1.55
N ARG A 331 -7.55 2.63 1.33
CA ARG A 331 -8.05 3.97 1.05
C ARG A 331 -8.25 4.70 2.39
N VAL A 332 -7.28 5.53 2.75
CA VAL A 332 -7.22 6.16 4.07
C VAL A 332 -6.70 7.59 4.00
N MET A 333 -7.21 8.45 4.88
CA MET A 333 -6.77 9.82 5.11
C MET A 333 -6.50 10.01 6.61
N SER A 334 -5.72 11.03 6.99
CA SER A 334 -5.48 11.38 8.39
C SER A 334 -6.29 12.60 8.79
N MET A 335 -6.92 12.58 9.97
CA MET A 335 -7.54 13.78 10.51
C MET A 335 -6.48 14.73 11.07
N LYS A 336 -6.41 15.93 10.50
CA LYS A 336 -5.47 16.97 10.88
C LYS A 336 -5.84 17.56 12.26
N GLY A 337 -4.83 17.78 13.08
CA GLY A 337 -5.00 18.42 14.39
C GLY A 337 -5.49 17.51 15.50
N GLY A 338 -6.07 16.35 15.18
CA GLY A 338 -6.62 15.41 16.16
C GLY A 338 -8.03 15.76 16.64
N MET A 339 -8.49 15.04 17.67
CA MET A 339 -9.80 15.25 18.30
C MET A 339 -9.71 16.32 19.39
#